data_b16b9dff7cd58c74fe9293fa8c5f9d1a
#
_entry.id   b16b9dff7cd58c74fe9293fa8c5f9d1a
#
_cell.length_a   1.000
_cell.length_b   1.000
_cell.length_c   1.000
_cell.angle_alpha   90.00
_cell.angle_beta   90.00
_cell.angle_gamma   90.00
#
_symmetry.space_group_name_H-M   'P 1'
#
loop_
_entity.id
_entity.type
_entity.pdbx_description
1 polymer ?
#
loop_
_entity_poly.entity_id
_entity_poly.type
_entity_poly.pdbx_seq_one_letter_code
_entity_poly.pdbx_strand_id
1 'polypeptide(L)'
;MRGENKEIIVGFLALSALLLAMVFLYAGRGHLTGKTPGGRSYVVTATFNRVDGLSPGDVVRLGGVRIGTVEKAEIDRNYRARLTFRIDSAIRLPEDTSAAIHTDGLFGTKFVSLLPGGEDAVIKPGGAITYTQDSLIVSELLDLIIAEGHANRPSPAPPGAAQPAPVQGEPKP
;
A
#
# COMPACT_ATOMS: atom_id res chain seq x y z
N MET A 1 33.77 33.32 40.68
CA MET A 1 32.32 33.29 40.39
C MET A 1 31.89 33.90 39.06
N ARG A 2 32.77 34.02 38.06
CA ARG A 2 32.44 34.60 36.74
C ARG A 2 32.58 33.61 35.57
N GLY A 3 33.02 32.38 35.86
CA GLY A 3 33.20 31.31 34.84
C GLY A 3 31.99 30.38 34.69
N GLU A 4 31.36 30.00 35.77
CA GLU A 4 30.27 28.98 35.78
C GLU A 4 29.02 29.41 35.00
N ASN A 5 28.67 30.68 34.99
CA ASN A 5 27.51 31.17 34.27
C ASN A 5 27.70 31.13 32.71
N LYS A 6 28.96 31.18 32.24
CA LYS A 6 29.26 31.11 30.80
C LYS A 6 29.07 29.69 30.27
N GLU A 7 29.44 28.69 31.07
CA GLU A 7 29.26 27.29 30.71
C GLU A 7 27.79 26.88 30.65
N ILE A 8 27.00 27.37 31.61
CA ILE A 8 25.53 27.16 31.65
C ILE A 8 24.88 27.85 30.43
N ILE A 9 25.28 29.07 30.09
CA ILE A 9 24.72 29.81 28.96
C ILE A 9 25.07 29.10 27.64
N VAL A 10 26.32 28.64 27.47
CA VAL A 10 26.76 27.91 26.28
C VAL A 10 26.01 26.56 26.15
N GLY A 11 25.84 25.84 27.26
CA GLY A 11 25.07 24.60 27.28
C GLY A 11 23.60 24.80 26.89
N PHE A 12 22.95 25.86 27.43
CA PHE A 12 21.58 26.21 27.09
C PHE A 12 21.42 26.61 25.61
N LEU A 13 22.39 27.35 25.09
CA LEU A 13 22.39 27.79 23.70
C LEU A 13 22.60 26.61 22.74
N ALA A 14 23.47 25.67 23.08
CA ALA A 14 23.68 24.44 22.33
C ALA A 14 22.43 23.55 22.32
N LEU A 15 21.77 23.42 23.49
CA LEU A 15 20.54 22.62 23.62
C LEU A 15 19.38 23.26 22.82
N SER A 16 19.24 24.57 22.85
CA SER A 16 18.21 25.28 22.10
C SER A 16 18.45 25.20 20.59
N ALA A 17 19.69 25.27 20.14
CA ALA A 17 20.05 25.09 18.74
C ALA A 17 19.77 23.67 18.26
N LEU A 18 20.04 22.65 19.09
CA LEU A 18 19.73 21.24 18.78
C LEU A 18 18.22 21.02 18.67
N LEU A 19 17.44 21.59 19.61
CA LEU A 19 15.98 21.53 19.59
C LEU A 19 15.41 22.21 18.34
N LEU A 20 15.90 23.40 17.98
CA LEU A 20 15.50 24.10 16.76
C LEU A 20 15.84 23.31 15.50
N ALA A 21 17.05 22.72 15.45
CA ALA A 21 17.45 21.85 14.34
C ALA A 21 16.55 20.61 14.24
N MET A 22 16.18 20.00 15.37
CA MET A 22 15.29 18.85 15.41
C MET A 22 13.88 19.23 14.95
N VAL A 23 13.34 20.35 15.40
CA VAL A 23 12.03 20.88 14.96
C VAL A 23 12.07 21.20 13.46
N PHE A 24 13.14 21.80 12.97
CA PHE A 24 13.31 22.12 11.55
C PHE A 24 13.40 20.87 10.69
N LEU A 25 14.13 19.84 11.12
CA LEU A 25 14.18 18.53 10.47
C LEU A 25 12.83 17.81 10.49
N TYR A 26 12.09 17.93 11.59
CA TYR A 26 10.77 17.30 11.72
C TYR A 26 9.71 18.02 10.89
N ALA A 27 9.69 19.34 10.92
CA ALA A 27 8.81 20.17 10.09
C ALA A 27 9.14 20.07 8.59
N GLY A 28 10.44 19.95 8.26
CA GLY A 28 10.90 19.78 6.87
C GLY A 28 10.52 18.44 6.25
N ARG A 29 10.32 17.38 7.04
CA ARG A 29 9.88 16.07 6.54
C ARG A 29 8.48 16.08 5.95
N GLY A 30 7.60 16.96 6.42
CA GLY A 30 6.26 17.14 5.83
C GLY A 30 6.27 17.78 4.43
N HIS A 31 7.37 18.41 4.01
CA HIS A 31 7.50 19.08 2.70
C HIS A 31 8.32 18.30 1.67
N LEU A 32 8.93 17.16 2.06
CA LEU A 32 9.57 16.23 1.13
C LEU A 32 8.59 15.27 0.46
N THR A 33 7.30 15.43 0.72
CA THR A 33 6.24 14.75 -0.01
C THR A 33 6.28 15.28 -1.44
N GLY A 34 7.06 14.55 -2.24
CA GLY A 34 7.17 14.59 -3.68
C GLY A 34 6.51 15.76 -4.37
N LYS A 35 7.30 16.82 -4.54
CA LYS A 35 7.00 17.87 -5.50
C LYS A 35 6.69 17.17 -6.83
N THR A 36 5.43 17.12 -7.22
CA THR A 36 5.08 16.95 -8.62
C THR A 36 5.91 17.99 -9.37
N PRO A 37 6.71 17.63 -10.37
CA PRO A 37 7.49 18.59 -11.13
C PRO A 37 6.54 19.72 -11.51
N GLY A 38 6.81 20.96 -11.17
CA GLY A 38 5.97 22.15 -11.14
C GLY A 38 5.10 22.45 -12.36
N GLY A 39 4.26 21.50 -12.76
CA GLY A 39 3.26 21.54 -13.79
C GLY A 39 1.87 21.78 -13.22
N ARG A 40 0.95 22.18 -14.06
CA ARG A 40 -0.48 22.19 -13.78
C ARG A 40 -0.89 20.77 -13.40
N SER A 41 -1.75 20.59 -12.42
CA SER A 41 -2.32 19.31 -12.02
C SER A 41 -3.83 19.37 -12.06
N TYR A 42 -4.46 18.25 -12.25
CA TYR A 42 -5.90 18.11 -12.14
C TYR A 42 -6.26 17.00 -11.15
N VAL A 43 -7.50 17.01 -10.72
CA VAL A 43 -8.00 16.10 -9.70
C VAL A 43 -8.91 15.08 -10.36
N VAL A 44 -8.78 13.82 -9.96
CA VAL A 44 -9.71 12.73 -10.26
C VAL A 44 -10.05 11.98 -8.98
N THR A 45 -11.21 11.34 -8.94
CA THR A 45 -11.65 10.56 -7.78
C THR A 45 -11.80 9.09 -8.13
N ALA A 46 -11.65 8.21 -7.14
CA ALA A 46 -11.97 6.79 -7.27
C ALA A 46 -12.56 6.28 -5.96
N THR A 47 -13.45 5.30 -6.02
CA THR A 47 -14.10 4.74 -4.84
C THR A 47 -13.75 3.26 -4.71
N PHE A 48 -13.21 2.88 -3.55
CA PHE A 48 -12.80 1.52 -3.21
C PHE A 48 -13.61 1.01 -2.02
N ASN A 49 -13.76 -0.30 -1.91
CA ASN A 49 -14.35 -0.89 -0.70
C ASN A 49 -13.33 -0.93 0.43
N ARG A 50 -12.03 -1.16 0.10
CA ARG A 50 -10.93 -1.24 1.07
C ARG A 50 -9.67 -0.55 0.52
N VAL A 51 -9.01 0.23 1.39
CA VAL A 51 -7.78 0.98 1.03
C VAL A 51 -6.62 0.72 2.00
N ASP A 52 -6.68 -0.35 2.78
CA ASP A 52 -5.81 -0.69 3.90
C ASP A 52 -4.37 -0.18 3.75
N GLY A 53 -3.98 0.74 4.63
CA GLY A 53 -2.64 1.30 4.69
C GLY A 53 -2.30 2.37 3.64
N LEU A 54 -3.24 2.75 2.76
CA LEU A 54 -3.06 3.88 1.84
C LEU A 54 -3.40 5.19 2.54
N SER A 55 -2.54 6.18 2.37
CA SER A 55 -2.64 7.48 3.06
C SER A 55 -2.49 8.66 2.09
N PRO A 56 -3.00 9.84 2.44
CA PRO A 56 -2.68 11.06 1.71
C PRO A 56 -1.15 11.27 1.62
N GLY A 57 -0.67 11.60 0.42
CA GLY A 57 0.75 11.69 0.10
C GLY A 57 1.31 10.48 -0.65
N ASP A 58 0.64 9.34 -0.59
CA ASP A 58 1.07 8.13 -1.31
C ASP A 58 1.07 8.34 -2.82
N VAL A 59 1.89 7.54 -3.50
CA VAL A 59 2.19 7.70 -4.91
C VAL A 59 1.10 7.11 -5.79
N VAL A 60 0.75 7.83 -6.86
CA VAL A 60 -0.05 7.33 -7.98
C VAL A 60 0.88 7.08 -9.16
N ARG A 61 0.85 5.86 -9.70
CA ARG A 61 1.70 5.39 -10.83
C ARG A 61 0.85 5.00 -12.03
N LEU A 62 1.39 5.21 -13.21
CA LEU A 62 0.87 4.71 -14.48
C LEU A 62 2.00 3.97 -15.18
N GLY A 63 1.82 2.69 -15.48
CA GLY A 63 2.89 1.87 -16.07
C GLY A 63 4.18 1.83 -15.23
N GLY A 64 4.07 1.94 -13.89
CA GLY A 64 5.21 2.01 -12.96
C GLY A 64 5.80 3.41 -12.75
N VAL A 65 5.48 4.38 -13.62
CA VAL A 65 5.97 5.75 -13.51
C VAL A 65 5.07 6.58 -12.61
N ARG A 66 5.67 7.36 -11.69
CA ARG A 66 4.92 8.26 -10.83
C ARG A 66 4.34 9.41 -11.67
N ILE A 67 3.01 9.57 -11.59
CA ILE A 67 2.24 10.60 -12.28
C ILE A 67 1.48 11.52 -11.35
N GLY A 68 1.43 11.19 -10.05
CA GLY A 68 0.65 11.95 -9.10
C GLY A 68 0.77 11.45 -7.68
N THR A 69 -0.13 11.93 -6.84
CA THR A 69 -0.25 11.54 -5.42
C THR A 69 -1.70 11.46 -4.98
N VAL A 70 -1.95 10.67 -3.95
CA VAL A 70 -3.21 10.70 -3.20
C VAL A 70 -3.28 12.03 -2.45
N GLU A 71 -4.31 12.82 -2.72
CA GLU A 71 -4.52 14.11 -2.06
C GLU A 71 -5.37 13.96 -0.81
N LYS A 72 -6.45 13.15 -0.90
CA LYS A 72 -7.43 13.00 0.15
C LYS A 72 -8.00 11.59 0.17
N ALA A 73 -8.33 11.10 1.38
CA ALA A 73 -9.07 9.87 1.60
C ALA A 73 -10.26 10.17 2.52
N GLU A 74 -11.46 9.81 2.13
CA GLU A 74 -12.71 10.05 2.85
C GLU A 74 -13.60 8.82 2.79
N ILE A 75 -14.49 8.67 3.76
CA ILE A 75 -15.55 7.67 3.71
C ILE A 75 -16.80 8.30 3.07
N ASP A 76 -17.37 7.65 2.06
CA ASP A 76 -18.59 8.07 1.42
C ASP A 76 -19.84 7.63 2.24
N ARG A 77 -21.04 8.04 1.79
CA ARG A 77 -22.31 7.70 2.47
C ARG A 77 -22.60 6.19 2.49
N ASN A 78 -21.95 5.41 1.64
CA ASN A 78 -22.09 3.97 1.52
C ASN A 78 -20.96 3.22 2.25
N TYR A 79 -20.24 3.91 3.14
CA TYR A 79 -19.10 3.37 3.90
C TYR A 79 -17.94 2.87 3.03
N ARG A 80 -17.81 3.38 1.80
CA ARG A 80 -16.69 3.08 0.91
C ARG A 80 -15.64 4.19 0.99
N ALA A 81 -14.40 3.84 0.76
CA ALA A 81 -13.30 4.79 0.72
C ALA A 81 -13.27 5.53 -0.62
N ARG A 82 -13.52 6.83 -0.58
CA ARG A 82 -13.35 7.73 -1.73
C ARG A 82 -11.99 8.37 -1.65
N LEU A 83 -11.17 8.09 -2.64
CA LEU A 83 -9.84 8.70 -2.79
C LEU A 83 -9.89 9.82 -3.82
N THR A 84 -9.14 10.86 -3.55
CA THR A 84 -8.91 11.98 -4.46
C THR A 84 -7.45 11.97 -4.88
N PHE A 85 -7.18 11.90 -6.17
CA PHE A 85 -5.84 11.87 -6.74
C PHE A 85 -5.52 13.20 -7.42
N ARG A 86 -4.34 13.71 -7.17
CA ARG A 86 -3.76 14.83 -7.90
C ARG A 86 -2.82 14.30 -8.96
N ILE A 87 -3.17 14.46 -10.22
CA ILE A 87 -2.47 13.93 -11.39
C ILE A 87 -1.82 15.09 -12.17
N ASP A 88 -0.63 14.86 -12.73
CA ASP A 88 0.03 15.80 -13.62
C ASP A 88 -0.82 16.05 -14.87
N SER A 89 -1.02 17.32 -15.23
CA SER A 89 -1.84 17.71 -16.39
C SER A 89 -1.26 17.31 -17.74
N ALA A 90 0.01 16.92 -17.80
CA ALA A 90 0.62 16.35 -18.99
C ALA A 90 0.07 14.94 -19.31
N ILE A 91 -0.51 14.26 -18.31
CA ILE A 91 -1.07 12.92 -18.45
C ILE A 91 -2.58 13.02 -18.67
N ARG A 92 -3.08 12.45 -19.76
CA ARG A 92 -4.51 12.33 -20.05
C ARG A 92 -4.92 10.88 -19.78
N LEU A 93 -5.86 10.69 -18.87
CA LEU A 93 -6.38 9.37 -18.51
C LEU A 93 -7.64 9.08 -19.34
N PRO A 94 -7.69 7.95 -20.08
CA PRO A 94 -8.90 7.48 -20.74
C PRO A 94 -10.05 7.25 -19.74
N GLU A 95 -11.32 7.36 -20.20
CA GLU A 95 -12.48 7.17 -19.31
C GLU A 95 -12.59 5.74 -18.77
N ASP A 96 -12.10 4.75 -19.51
CA ASP A 96 -12.01 3.34 -19.12
C ASP A 96 -10.76 2.99 -18.30
N THR A 97 -10.03 3.99 -17.79
CA THR A 97 -8.90 3.77 -16.88
C THR A 97 -9.37 3.07 -15.61
N SER A 98 -8.62 2.03 -15.19
CA SER A 98 -8.83 1.37 -13.92
C SER A 98 -7.78 1.77 -12.88
N ALA A 99 -8.16 1.74 -11.60
CA ALA A 99 -7.31 2.03 -10.47
C ALA A 99 -7.22 0.82 -9.54
N ALA A 100 -6.01 0.38 -9.21
CA ALA A 100 -5.75 -0.72 -8.31
C ALA A 100 -4.80 -0.29 -7.19
N ILE A 101 -5.00 -0.81 -5.98
CA ILE A 101 -4.12 -0.55 -4.85
C ILE A 101 -3.14 -1.71 -4.69
N HIS A 102 -1.85 -1.41 -4.79
CA HIS A 102 -0.77 -2.38 -4.68
C HIS A 102 0.15 -2.07 -3.50
N THR A 103 0.91 -3.09 -3.08
CA THR A 103 2.00 -2.95 -2.11
C THR A 103 3.34 -3.01 -2.85
N ASP A 104 4.26 -2.15 -2.51
CA ASP A 104 5.61 -2.13 -3.10
C ASP A 104 6.45 -3.26 -2.47
N GLY A 105 6.51 -4.40 -3.16
CA GLY A 105 7.07 -5.64 -2.63
C GLY A 105 6.18 -6.30 -1.57
N LEU A 106 6.78 -7.07 -0.68
CA LEU A 106 6.04 -7.87 0.32
C LEU A 106 5.64 -7.05 1.56
N PHE A 107 6.48 -6.10 1.98
CA PHE A 107 6.32 -5.29 3.20
C PHE A 107 6.46 -3.79 2.96
N GLY A 108 6.37 -3.35 1.71
CA GLY A 108 6.54 -1.96 1.33
C GLY A 108 5.30 -1.10 1.57
N THR A 109 5.41 0.17 1.19
CA THR A 109 4.31 1.12 1.24
C THR A 109 3.25 0.81 0.18
N LYS A 110 2.02 1.23 0.43
CA LYS A 110 0.95 1.15 -0.55
C LYS A 110 1.08 2.25 -1.61
N PHE A 111 0.65 1.95 -2.81
CA PHE A 111 0.54 2.92 -3.89
C PHE A 111 -0.65 2.60 -4.78
N VAL A 112 -1.12 3.60 -5.50
CA VAL A 112 -2.18 3.42 -6.50
C VAL A 112 -1.54 3.20 -7.87
N SER A 113 -1.91 2.12 -8.52
CA SER A 113 -1.54 1.83 -9.91
C SER A 113 -2.73 2.13 -10.82
N LEU A 114 -2.54 3.00 -11.78
CA LEU A 114 -3.51 3.26 -12.84
C LEU A 114 -3.14 2.45 -14.07
N LEU A 115 -4.14 1.80 -14.64
CA LEU A 115 -4.03 1.08 -15.91
C LEU A 115 -4.97 1.77 -16.90
N PRO A 116 -4.43 2.44 -17.92
CA PRO A 116 -5.24 3.10 -18.93
C PRO A 116 -5.94 2.04 -19.79
N GLY A 117 -7.14 2.32 -20.20
CA GLY A 117 -7.86 1.52 -21.18
C GLY A 117 -7.55 1.97 -22.62
N GLY A 118 -8.45 1.66 -23.55
CA GLY A 118 -8.30 1.95 -24.97
C GLY A 118 -9.28 3.01 -25.50
N GLU A 119 -10.06 3.66 -24.65
CA GLU A 119 -11.00 4.69 -25.10
C GLU A 119 -10.30 6.01 -25.44
N ASP A 120 -10.77 6.65 -26.52
CA ASP A 120 -10.28 7.98 -26.93
C ASP A 120 -10.79 9.10 -26.00
N ALA A 121 -11.93 8.88 -25.34
CA ALA A 121 -12.51 9.80 -24.38
C ALA A 121 -11.65 9.88 -23.13
N VAL A 122 -11.43 11.08 -22.58
CA VAL A 122 -10.56 11.30 -21.43
C VAL A 122 -11.35 11.80 -20.21
N ILE A 123 -10.93 11.35 -19.04
CA ILE A 123 -11.50 11.79 -17.76
C ILE A 123 -11.28 13.29 -17.62
N LYS A 124 -12.37 14.02 -17.45
CA LYS A 124 -12.34 15.48 -17.22
C LYS A 124 -11.79 15.79 -15.82
N PRO A 125 -11.17 16.96 -15.60
CA PRO A 125 -10.83 17.41 -14.26
C PRO A 125 -12.03 17.34 -13.32
N GLY A 126 -11.87 16.71 -12.16
CA GLY A 126 -12.95 16.43 -11.20
C GLY A 126 -13.77 15.19 -11.52
N GLY A 127 -13.47 14.48 -12.60
CA GLY A 127 -14.13 13.22 -12.96
C GLY A 127 -13.77 12.06 -12.02
N ALA A 128 -14.43 10.93 -12.26
CA ALA A 128 -14.26 9.73 -11.45
C ALA A 128 -13.74 8.57 -12.28
N ILE A 129 -12.84 7.78 -11.69
CA ILE A 129 -12.44 6.46 -12.18
C ILE A 129 -13.48 5.46 -11.69
N THR A 130 -14.12 4.76 -12.62
CA THR A 130 -15.22 3.84 -12.33
C THR A 130 -14.71 2.44 -11.97
N TYR A 131 -13.65 1.99 -12.61
CA TYR A 131 -13.10 0.65 -12.42
C TYR A 131 -12.04 0.66 -11.34
N THR A 132 -12.36 0.05 -10.18
CA THR A 132 -11.46 0.02 -9.02
C THR A 132 -11.22 -1.41 -8.55
N GLN A 133 -9.99 -1.71 -8.14
CA GLN A 133 -9.60 -2.95 -7.49
C GLN A 133 -9.06 -2.63 -6.09
N ASP A 134 -9.64 -3.27 -5.10
CA ASP A 134 -9.31 -3.05 -3.69
C ASP A 134 -7.90 -3.52 -3.32
N SER A 135 -7.43 -3.02 -2.18
CA SER A 135 -6.18 -3.47 -1.57
C SER A 135 -6.26 -4.95 -1.17
N LEU A 136 -5.26 -5.73 -1.57
CA LEU A 136 -5.06 -7.10 -1.10
C LEU A 136 -4.15 -7.11 0.13
N ILE A 137 -4.50 -7.92 1.12
CA ILE A 137 -3.67 -8.18 2.30
C ILE A 137 -2.98 -9.52 2.11
N VAL A 138 -1.65 -9.51 2.07
CA VAL A 138 -0.83 -10.73 1.84
C VAL A 138 -1.08 -11.78 2.91
N SER A 139 -1.37 -11.39 4.16
CA SER A 139 -1.69 -12.31 5.25
C SER A 139 -2.95 -13.14 4.99
N GLU A 140 -3.98 -12.58 4.37
CA GLU A 140 -5.20 -13.32 4.02
C GLU A 140 -4.91 -14.43 2.99
N LEU A 141 -3.99 -14.18 2.04
CA LEU A 141 -3.56 -15.18 1.06
C LEU A 141 -2.71 -16.28 1.71
N LEU A 142 -1.85 -15.92 2.66
CA LEU A 142 -1.05 -16.89 3.42
C LEU A 142 -1.93 -17.80 4.28
N ASP A 143 -2.93 -17.25 4.96
CA ASP A 143 -3.87 -18.01 5.76
C ASP A 143 -4.67 -19.02 4.90
N LEU A 144 -5.06 -18.61 3.69
CA LEU A 144 -5.74 -19.51 2.75
C LEU A 144 -4.85 -20.66 2.31
N ILE A 145 -3.57 -20.40 1.99
CA ILE A 145 -2.60 -21.43 1.59
C ILE A 145 -2.32 -22.39 2.74
N ILE A 146 -2.18 -21.87 3.97
CA ILE A 146 -1.96 -22.67 5.17
C ILE A 146 -3.19 -23.56 5.45
N ALA A 147 -4.39 -23.02 5.34
CA ALA A 147 -5.64 -23.76 5.54
C ALA A 147 -5.77 -24.90 4.52
N GLU A 148 -5.47 -24.65 3.26
CA GLU A 148 -5.54 -25.67 2.20
C GLU A 148 -4.43 -26.73 2.37
N GLY A 149 -3.23 -26.33 2.82
CA GLY A 149 -2.14 -27.25 3.16
C GLY A 149 -2.47 -28.16 4.33
N HIS A 150 -3.31 -27.73 5.29
CA HIS A 150 -3.79 -28.57 6.39
C HIS A 150 -4.91 -29.50 5.95
N ALA A 151 -5.81 -29.06 5.07
CA ALA A 151 -6.91 -29.87 4.53
C ALA A 151 -6.41 -31.05 3.68
N ASN A 152 -5.28 -30.91 3.01
CA ASN A 152 -4.67 -31.93 2.15
C ASN A 152 -3.67 -32.85 2.89
N ARG A 153 -3.50 -32.72 4.21
CA ARG A 153 -2.72 -33.72 4.97
C ARG A 153 -3.53 -35.00 5.10
N PRO A 154 -2.98 -36.17 4.65
CA PRO A 154 -3.61 -37.44 4.94
C PRO A 154 -3.76 -37.56 6.46
N SER A 155 -4.98 -37.86 6.91
CA SER A 155 -5.27 -38.14 8.32
C SER A 155 -4.29 -39.24 8.81
N PRO A 156 -3.62 -39.04 9.95
CA PRO A 156 -2.80 -40.13 10.51
C PRO A 156 -3.68 -41.36 10.70
N ALA A 157 -3.23 -42.48 10.11
CA ALA A 157 -3.95 -43.74 10.26
C ALA A 157 -4.14 -44.03 11.75
N PRO A 158 -5.33 -44.51 12.18
CA PRO A 158 -5.57 -44.83 13.59
C PRO A 158 -4.56 -45.86 14.06
N PRO A 159 -3.98 -45.69 15.27
CA PRO A 159 -3.03 -46.66 15.82
C PRO A 159 -3.77 -47.97 16.05
N GLY A 160 -3.52 -48.98 15.19
CA GLY A 160 -4.14 -50.29 15.33
C GLY A 160 -4.58 -50.97 14.03
N ALA A 161 -4.45 -50.32 12.87
CA ALA A 161 -4.62 -51.04 11.61
C ALA A 161 -3.42 -51.97 11.37
N ALA A 162 -3.52 -53.19 11.92
CA ALA A 162 -2.58 -54.25 11.65
C ALA A 162 -2.53 -54.50 10.13
N GLN A 163 -1.33 -54.41 9.56
CA GLN A 163 -1.09 -54.83 8.18
C GLN A 163 -1.50 -56.30 8.07
N PRO A 164 -2.31 -56.70 7.07
CA PRO A 164 -2.59 -58.11 6.84
C PRO A 164 -1.26 -58.82 6.56
N ALA A 165 -0.99 -59.89 7.32
CA ALA A 165 0.20 -60.69 7.16
C ALA A 165 0.31 -61.24 5.71
N PRO A 166 1.53 -61.32 5.14
CA PRO A 166 1.72 -61.88 3.82
C PRO A 166 1.23 -63.33 3.78
N VAL A 167 0.32 -63.61 2.88
CA VAL A 167 -0.17 -64.99 2.62
C VAL A 167 1.02 -65.77 2.09
N GLN A 168 1.51 -66.71 2.89
CA GLN A 168 2.51 -67.70 2.49
C GLN A 168 1.91 -68.59 1.44
N GLY A 169 2.55 -68.67 0.29
CA GLY A 169 2.13 -69.46 -0.84
C GLY A 169 2.07 -70.97 -0.50
N GLU A 170 0.98 -71.57 -0.87
CA GLU A 170 0.70 -72.97 -0.86
C GLU A 170 1.65 -73.74 -1.75
N PRO A 171 2.27 -74.82 -1.30
CA PRO A 171 3.13 -75.65 -2.17
C PRO A 171 2.25 -76.45 -3.15
N LYS A 172 2.58 -76.40 -4.39
CA LYS A 172 1.99 -77.18 -5.49
C LYS A 172 2.52 -78.61 -5.47
N PRO A 173 1.68 -79.63 -5.72
CA PRO A 173 2.06 -81.03 -5.78
C PRO A 173 2.93 -81.35 -7.00
#